data_3744e228504b9309cbd14540950e0df4
#
_entry.id   3744e228504b9309cbd14540950e0df4
#
_cell.length_a   1.000
_cell.length_b   1.000
_cell.length_c   1.000
_cell.angle_alpha   90.00
_cell.angle_beta   90.00
_cell.angle_gamma   90.00
#
_symmetry.space_group_name_H-M   'P 1'
#
loop_
_entity.id
_entity.type
_entity.pdbx_description
1 polymer ?
#
loop_
_entity_poly.entity_id
_entity_poly.type
_entity_poly.pdbx_seq_one_letter_code
_entity_poly.pdbx_strand_id
1 'polypeptide(L)'
;MAIRIGINGFGRIGRNIMRAALGDRDLEFVAVNDITSAQTLAHLFKYDSILGNLTHKVEAREGAIAVDGKPFKVLAERDPAKLPWKDLGVDIVFESTGLFTKRDDAAKHVAAGAKKVIITAPAKGPDVTLVMGVNAEKYDPKAHQIISNASCTTNCLAPVVKVVHESFGIRKGWMTTVHSYTNDQHLLDLPHKDLRRARAAALSMIPTTTGAASALGEVLPELKGRLDGFAMRVPTPNVSVVDLALILDKKTTADEMNAAFKAAADGALKGILEYCTDPLVSIDFRGNPHSAIVDAPFTKVMDGDFVKVLAWYDNEWGYSSRCVDLVKFIARKGL
;
A
#
# COMPACT_ATOMS: atom_id res chain seq x y z
N MET A 1 17.92 -12.12 -15.28
CA MET A 1 18.59 -12.00 -13.96
C MET A 1 17.53 -11.53 -12.97
N ALA A 2 17.55 -12.04 -11.74
CA ALA A 2 16.64 -11.57 -10.70
C ALA A 2 16.91 -10.09 -10.36
N ILE A 3 15.86 -9.36 -10.02
CA ILE A 3 15.93 -7.96 -9.60
C ILE A 3 16.47 -7.93 -8.17
N ARG A 4 17.54 -7.19 -7.93
CA ARG A 4 18.19 -7.10 -6.62
C ARG A 4 17.58 -6.00 -5.78
N ILE A 5 17.01 -6.37 -4.65
CA ILE A 5 16.17 -5.49 -3.82
C ILE A 5 16.83 -5.20 -2.49
N GLY A 6 16.88 -3.92 -2.11
CA GLY A 6 17.13 -3.45 -0.76
C GLY A 6 15.84 -2.96 -0.10
N ILE A 7 15.72 -3.14 1.22
CA ILE A 7 14.62 -2.57 2.01
C ILE A 7 15.21 -1.66 3.07
N ASN A 8 14.83 -0.39 3.07
CA ASN A 8 15.10 0.55 4.16
C ASN A 8 13.86 0.66 5.05
N GLY A 9 13.97 0.20 6.29
CA GLY A 9 12.87 0.03 7.23
C GLY A 9 12.23 -1.37 7.15
N PHE A 10 12.68 -2.28 7.99
CA PHE A 10 12.16 -3.65 8.06
C PHE A 10 11.04 -3.77 9.11
N GLY A 11 10.17 -2.73 9.12
CA GLY A 11 8.94 -2.66 9.90
C GLY A 11 7.84 -3.56 9.33
N ARG A 12 6.57 -3.28 9.66
CA ARG A 12 5.42 -4.08 9.16
C ARG A 12 5.41 -4.19 7.64
N ILE A 13 5.44 -3.07 6.92
CA ILE A 13 5.36 -3.07 5.46
C ILE A 13 6.59 -3.71 4.82
N GLY A 14 7.80 -3.36 5.25
CA GLY A 14 9.03 -3.97 4.72
C GLY A 14 9.04 -5.49 4.87
N ARG A 15 8.64 -6.02 6.05
CA ARG A 15 8.51 -7.46 6.26
C ARG A 15 7.41 -8.10 5.41
N ASN A 16 6.27 -7.44 5.26
CA ASN A 16 5.17 -7.97 4.47
C ASN A 16 5.47 -7.97 2.97
N ILE A 17 6.20 -6.99 2.45
CA ILE A 17 6.71 -7.00 1.07
C ILE A 17 7.59 -8.24 0.84
N MET A 18 8.55 -8.51 1.74
CA MET A 18 9.39 -9.69 1.63
C MET A 18 8.59 -10.98 1.76
N ARG A 19 7.62 -11.06 2.69
CA ARG A 19 6.72 -12.21 2.83
C ARG A 19 5.88 -12.46 1.56
N ALA A 20 5.34 -11.41 0.97
CA ALA A 20 4.53 -11.51 -0.25
C ALA A 20 5.34 -11.95 -1.47
N ALA A 21 6.66 -11.71 -1.44
CA ALA A 21 7.58 -12.09 -2.51
C ALA A 21 8.32 -13.41 -2.25
N LEU A 22 8.08 -14.10 -1.12
CA LEU A 22 8.73 -15.38 -0.85
C LEU A 22 8.38 -16.42 -1.93
N GLY A 23 9.41 -17.05 -2.49
CA GLY A 23 9.26 -18.02 -3.58
C GLY A 23 9.24 -17.40 -4.99
N ASP A 24 9.17 -16.09 -5.12
CA ASP A 24 9.32 -15.42 -6.42
C ASP A 24 10.78 -15.48 -6.88
N ARG A 25 11.02 -16.10 -8.05
CA ARG A 25 12.37 -16.29 -8.60
C ARG A 25 12.91 -15.07 -9.33
N ASP A 26 12.06 -14.11 -9.62
CA ASP A 26 12.41 -12.87 -10.31
C ASP A 26 12.97 -11.82 -9.34
N LEU A 27 12.85 -12.05 -8.02
CA LEU A 27 13.21 -11.11 -6.97
C LEU A 27 14.25 -11.69 -6.03
N GLU A 28 15.34 -10.94 -5.77
CA GLU A 28 16.40 -11.28 -4.82
C GLU A 28 16.53 -10.17 -3.76
N PHE A 29 16.12 -10.44 -2.53
CA PHE A 29 16.35 -9.52 -1.42
C PHE A 29 17.79 -9.68 -0.93
N VAL A 30 18.62 -8.67 -1.13
CA VAL A 30 20.04 -8.72 -0.83
C VAL A 30 20.39 -8.12 0.53
N ALA A 31 19.64 -7.13 0.96
CA ALA A 31 19.82 -6.52 2.28
C ALA A 31 18.55 -5.82 2.79
N VAL A 32 18.43 -5.76 4.09
CA VAL A 32 17.48 -4.88 4.80
C VAL A 32 18.27 -3.96 5.73
N ASN A 33 17.78 -2.75 5.91
CA ASN A 33 18.33 -1.78 6.85
C ASN A 33 17.29 -1.45 7.92
N ASP A 34 17.66 -1.61 9.18
CA ASP A 34 16.83 -1.18 10.32
C ASP A 34 17.73 -0.97 11.55
N ILE A 35 17.31 -0.11 12.49
CA ILE A 35 18.13 0.28 13.65
C ILE A 35 18.03 -0.67 14.83
N THR A 36 17.79 -1.97 14.58
CA THR A 36 17.71 -3.03 15.58
C THR A 36 18.52 -4.27 15.14
N SER A 37 18.65 -5.26 16.02
CA SER A 37 19.47 -6.44 15.77
C SER A 37 18.87 -7.40 14.75
N ALA A 38 19.71 -8.15 14.04
CA ALA A 38 19.29 -9.22 13.14
C ALA A 38 18.43 -10.29 13.87
N GLN A 39 18.73 -10.55 15.14
CA GLN A 39 17.96 -11.50 15.96
C GLN A 39 16.51 -11.00 16.16
N THR A 40 16.33 -9.73 16.53
CA THR A 40 15.00 -9.12 16.70
C THR A 40 14.23 -9.12 15.38
N LEU A 41 14.89 -8.73 14.28
CA LEU A 41 14.25 -8.68 12.96
C LEU A 41 13.86 -10.08 12.47
N ALA A 42 14.72 -11.10 12.66
CA ALA A 42 14.42 -12.48 12.31
C ALA A 42 13.21 -13.01 13.10
N HIS A 43 13.16 -12.71 14.40
CA HIS A 43 12.03 -13.08 15.26
C HIS A 43 10.72 -12.45 14.73
N LEU A 44 10.70 -11.14 14.51
CA LEU A 44 9.53 -10.41 14.01
C LEU A 44 9.17 -10.75 12.57
N PHE A 45 10.11 -11.26 11.77
CA PHE A 45 9.85 -11.77 10.43
C PHE A 45 9.22 -13.16 10.46
N LYS A 46 9.66 -14.00 11.40
CA LYS A 46 9.11 -15.36 11.61
C LYS A 46 7.72 -15.33 12.22
N TYR A 47 7.53 -14.53 13.26
CA TYR A 47 6.30 -14.49 14.06
C TYR A 47 5.54 -13.17 13.83
N ASP A 48 4.30 -13.27 13.41
CA ASP A 48 3.44 -12.11 13.15
C ASP A 48 2.07 -12.32 13.76
N SER A 49 1.67 -11.39 14.63
CA SER A 49 0.40 -11.47 15.37
C SER A 49 -0.83 -11.34 14.46
N ILE A 50 -0.68 -10.72 13.30
CA ILE A 50 -1.77 -10.46 12.35
C ILE A 50 -1.82 -11.54 11.27
N LEU A 51 -0.69 -11.76 10.57
CA LEU A 51 -0.63 -12.65 9.41
C LEU A 51 -0.21 -14.09 9.78
N GLY A 52 0.10 -14.33 11.05
CA GLY A 52 0.54 -15.64 11.52
C GLY A 52 2.01 -15.93 11.24
N ASN A 53 2.45 -17.09 11.69
CA ASN A 53 3.84 -17.51 11.63
C ASN A 53 4.21 -17.93 10.21
N LEU A 54 5.40 -17.53 9.75
CA LEU A 54 5.94 -18.05 8.50
C LEU A 54 6.20 -19.56 8.63
N THR A 55 5.86 -20.31 7.59
CA THR A 55 6.20 -21.75 7.49
C THR A 55 7.66 -21.97 7.13
N HIS A 56 8.31 -21.00 6.47
CA HIS A 56 9.73 -21.01 6.12
C HIS A 56 10.64 -21.03 7.35
N LYS A 57 11.81 -21.64 7.22
CA LYS A 57 12.85 -21.61 8.26
C LYS A 57 13.52 -20.24 8.26
N VAL A 58 13.47 -19.51 9.37
CA VAL A 58 14.11 -18.20 9.53
C VAL A 58 15.18 -18.31 10.60
N GLU A 59 16.41 -17.93 10.28
CA GLU A 59 17.59 -18.01 11.15
C GLU A 59 18.28 -16.65 11.22
N ALA A 60 18.49 -16.13 12.42
CA ALA A 60 19.38 -15.00 12.62
C ALA A 60 20.85 -15.48 12.52
N ARG A 61 21.68 -14.71 11.83
CA ARG A 61 23.12 -14.87 11.72
C ARG A 61 23.83 -13.57 12.07
N GLU A 62 25.12 -13.59 12.24
CA GLU A 62 25.89 -12.36 12.45
C GLU A 62 25.76 -11.44 11.22
N GLY A 63 25.17 -10.25 11.41
CA GLY A 63 24.93 -9.26 10.35
C GLY A 63 23.99 -9.72 9.22
N ALA A 64 23.20 -10.80 9.42
CA ALA A 64 22.34 -11.34 8.38
C ALA A 64 21.12 -12.09 8.94
N ILE A 65 20.14 -12.32 8.08
CA ILE A 65 19.03 -13.25 8.32
C ILE A 65 19.00 -14.23 7.14
N ALA A 66 18.79 -15.51 7.42
CA ALA A 66 18.62 -16.52 6.38
C ALA A 66 17.16 -17.05 6.38
N VAL A 67 16.60 -17.19 5.19
CA VAL A 67 15.30 -17.82 4.96
C VAL A 67 15.52 -19.06 4.09
N ASP A 68 15.16 -20.22 4.60
CA ASP A 68 15.42 -21.52 3.96
C ASP A 68 16.87 -21.66 3.48
N GLY A 69 17.80 -21.19 4.33
CA GLY A 69 19.24 -21.24 4.07
C GLY A 69 19.78 -20.08 3.19
N LYS A 70 18.94 -19.29 2.52
CA LYS A 70 19.37 -18.15 1.69
C LYS A 70 19.51 -16.90 2.56
N PRO A 71 20.75 -16.35 2.71
CA PRO A 71 20.97 -15.18 3.55
C PRO A 71 20.74 -13.88 2.82
N PHE A 72 20.29 -12.86 3.55
CA PHE A 72 20.33 -11.45 3.18
C PHE A 72 20.96 -10.64 4.32
N LYS A 73 21.65 -9.55 3.98
CA LYS A 73 22.35 -8.72 4.97
C LYS A 73 21.39 -7.91 5.82
N VAL A 74 21.74 -7.69 7.07
CA VAL A 74 21.09 -6.74 7.97
C VAL A 74 22.05 -5.58 8.22
N LEU A 75 21.65 -4.38 7.84
CA LEU A 75 22.38 -3.14 8.02
C LEU A 75 21.70 -2.33 9.12
N ALA A 76 22.46 -1.39 9.74
CA ALA A 76 21.98 -0.54 10.84
C ALA A 76 22.44 0.92 10.64
N GLU A 77 22.22 1.44 9.45
CA GLU A 77 22.62 2.81 9.06
C GLU A 77 21.42 3.76 9.12
N ARG A 78 21.62 4.93 9.75
CA ARG A 78 20.59 5.95 9.88
C ARG A 78 20.48 6.86 8.65
N ASP A 79 21.61 7.11 7.98
CA ASP A 79 21.68 7.97 6.82
C ASP A 79 21.60 7.16 5.52
N PRO A 80 20.52 7.25 4.74
CA PRO A 80 20.38 6.50 3.50
C PRO A 80 21.52 6.70 2.50
N ALA A 81 22.20 7.83 2.54
CA ALA A 81 23.33 8.12 1.66
C ALA A 81 24.57 7.25 1.91
N LYS A 82 24.66 6.63 3.10
CA LYS A 82 25.78 5.78 3.53
C LYS A 82 25.49 4.28 3.34
N LEU A 83 24.31 3.93 2.90
CA LEU A 83 23.95 2.53 2.65
C LEU A 83 24.73 1.99 1.44
N PRO A 84 25.29 0.78 1.50
CA PRO A 84 26.19 0.25 0.48
C PRO A 84 25.43 -0.35 -0.72
N TRP A 85 24.42 0.34 -1.24
CA TRP A 85 23.59 -0.18 -2.32
C TRP A 85 24.36 -0.50 -3.58
N LYS A 86 25.36 0.34 -3.94
CA LYS A 86 26.24 0.12 -5.08
C LYS A 86 27.04 -1.18 -4.94
N ASP A 87 27.68 -1.38 -3.79
CA ASP A 87 28.52 -2.56 -3.54
C ASP A 87 27.69 -3.85 -3.48
N LEU A 88 26.44 -3.72 -3.05
CA LEU A 88 25.48 -4.83 -3.00
C LEU A 88 24.77 -5.04 -4.34
N GLY A 89 25.01 -4.20 -5.34
CA GLY A 89 24.36 -4.28 -6.64
C GLY A 89 22.85 -4.17 -6.58
N VAL A 90 22.31 -3.31 -5.70
CA VAL A 90 20.87 -3.13 -5.52
C VAL A 90 20.29 -2.39 -6.72
N ASP A 91 19.28 -2.97 -7.34
CA ASP A 91 18.54 -2.34 -8.43
C ASP A 91 17.46 -1.41 -7.89
N ILE A 92 16.63 -1.90 -6.97
CA ILE A 92 15.48 -1.16 -6.42
C ILE A 92 15.54 -1.17 -4.89
N VAL A 93 15.32 0.00 -4.29
CA VAL A 93 15.14 0.14 -2.85
C VAL A 93 13.67 0.39 -2.54
N PHE A 94 13.10 -0.37 -1.61
CA PHE A 94 11.88 0.01 -0.92
C PHE A 94 12.22 0.92 0.26
N GLU A 95 11.76 2.17 0.20
CA GLU A 95 11.81 3.09 1.33
C GLU A 95 10.56 2.90 2.18
N SER A 96 10.69 2.14 3.27
CA SER A 96 9.59 1.67 4.12
C SER A 96 9.69 2.15 5.58
N THR A 97 10.55 3.15 5.85
CA THR A 97 10.71 3.72 7.21
C THR A 97 9.57 4.68 7.57
N GLY A 98 8.90 5.27 6.58
CA GLY A 98 7.97 6.39 6.75
C GLY A 98 8.64 7.73 7.08
N LEU A 99 9.98 7.78 7.15
CA LEU A 99 10.75 8.99 7.48
C LEU A 99 11.19 9.76 6.24
N PHE A 100 11.62 9.07 5.20
CA PHE A 100 12.19 9.66 3.98
C PHE A 100 11.15 9.70 2.85
N THR A 101 10.03 10.38 3.11
CA THR A 101 8.90 10.48 2.18
C THR A 101 8.98 11.68 1.22
N LYS A 102 9.96 12.57 1.38
CA LYS A 102 10.24 13.63 0.42
C LYS A 102 11.17 13.09 -0.67
N ARG A 103 10.98 13.58 -1.90
CA ARG A 103 11.81 13.21 -3.04
C ARG A 103 13.31 13.30 -2.74
N ASP A 104 13.76 14.44 -2.22
CA ASP A 104 15.19 14.69 -1.98
C ASP A 104 15.77 13.79 -0.88
N ASP A 105 14.97 13.43 0.12
CA ASP A 105 15.38 12.50 1.16
C ASP A 105 15.51 11.07 0.61
N ALA A 106 14.56 10.64 -0.22
CA ALA A 106 14.59 9.33 -0.88
C ALA A 106 15.68 9.24 -1.96
N ALA A 107 16.04 10.36 -2.62
CA ALA A 107 17.09 10.43 -3.61
C ALA A 107 18.48 10.06 -3.04
N LYS A 108 18.68 10.11 -1.71
CA LYS A 108 19.89 9.64 -1.06
C LYS A 108 20.19 8.16 -1.35
N HIS A 109 19.15 7.33 -1.53
CA HIS A 109 19.34 5.94 -1.94
C HIS A 109 19.89 5.82 -3.36
N VAL A 110 19.48 6.71 -4.28
CA VAL A 110 20.05 6.75 -5.64
C VAL A 110 21.50 7.19 -5.59
N ALA A 111 21.82 8.21 -4.78
CA ALA A 111 23.20 8.64 -4.56
C ALA A 111 24.08 7.52 -3.95
N ALA A 112 23.50 6.64 -3.15
CA ALA A 112 24.13 5.45 -2.58
C ALA A 112 24.25 4.27 -3.58
N GLY A 113 23.72 4.41 -4.81
CA GLY A 113 23.89 3.48 -5.91
C GLY A 113 22.70 2.62 -6.29
N ALA A 114 21.52 2.83 -5.70
CA ALA A 114 20.28 2.21 -6.18
C ALA A 114 19.84 2.84 -7.51
N LYS A 115 19.28 2.04 -8.43
CA LYS A 115 18.78 2.57 -9.71
C LYS A 115 17.42 3.25 -9.54
N LYS A 116 16.54 2.68 -8.73
CA LYS A 116 15.19 3.17 -8.44
C LYS A 116 14.89 3.10 -6.96
N VAL A 117 13.98 3.97 -6.52
CA VAL A 117 13.44 3.96 -5.15
C VAL A 117 11.92 3.94 -5.20
N ILE A 118 11.30 3.03 -4.48
CA ILE A 118 9.86 2.98 -4.28
C ILE A 118 9.57 3.40 -2.84
N ILE A 119 8.97 4.56 -2.66
CA ILE A 119 8.49 5.03 -1.36
C ILE A 119 7.15 4.32 -1.07
N THR A 120 7.10 3.56 0.02
CA THR A 120 5.90 2.80 0.42
C THR A 120 4.93 3.64 1.27
N ALA A 121 4.75 4.88 0.87
CA ALA A 121 3.88 5.86 1.51
C ALA A 121 3.54 6.97 0.50
N PRO A 122 2.53 7.82 0.78
CA PRO A 122 2.34 9.07 0.06
C PRO A 122 3.62 9.92 0.17
N ALA A 123 4.14 10.35 -0.97
CA ALA A 123 5.40 11.10 -1.04
C ALA A 123 5.16 12.57 -1.37
N LYS A 124 6.14 13.43 -1.01
CA LYS A 124 6.15 14.84 -1.40
C LYS A 124 7.09 15.07 -2.57
N GLY A 125 6.50 15.42 -3.73
CA GLY A 125 7.22 15.72 -4.96
C GLY A 125 8.00 14.54 -5.55
N PRO A 126 7.49 13.29 -5.53
CA PRO A 126 8.13 12.17 -6.21
C PRO A 126 8.18 12.45 -7.72
N ASP A 127 9.00 11.71 -8.45
CA ASP A 127 9.00 11.83 -9.92
C ASP A 127 7.65 11.37 -10.50
N VAL A 128 7.03 10.36 -9.85
CA VAL A 128 5.70 9.88 -10.20
C VAL A 128 5.04 9.16 -9.00
N THR A 129 3.72 9.29 -8.88
CA THR A 129 2.89 8.47 -7.99
C THR A 129 2.14 7.44 -8.83
N LEU A 130 2.34 6.15 -8.55
CA LEU A 130 1.77 5.04 -9.32
C LEU A 130 0.85 4.17 -8.47
N VAL A 131 -0.30 3.83 -9.05
CA VAL A 131 -1.25 2.85 -8.53
C VAL A 131 -1.49 1.80 -9.61
N MET A 132 -1.18 0.55 -9.32
CA MET A 132 -1.34 -0.57 -10.25
C MET A 132 -2.81 -0.71 -10.69
N GLY A 133 -3.01 -0.90 -12.00
CA GLY A 133 -4.35 -0.96 -12.62
C GLY A 133 -5.02 0.40 -12.84
N VAL A 134 -4.44 1.49 -12.36
CA VAL A 134 -5.00 2.85 -12.50
C VAL A 134 -4.18 3.70 -13.46
N ASN A 135 -2.89 3.89 -13.16
CA ASN A 135 -2.01 4.77 -13.94
C ASN A 135 -0.57 4.25 -14.07
N ALA A 136 -0.32 2.97 -13.85
CA ALA A 136 1.03 2.41 -13.88
C ALA A 136 1.71 2.58 -15.26
N GLU A 137 0.93 2.68 -16.34
CA GLU A 137 1.41 2.94 -17.69
C GLU A 137 2.13 4.28 -17.85
N LYS A 138 1.92 5.24 -16.94
CA LYS A 138 2.64 6.53 -16.91
C LYS A 138 4.11 6.40 -16.49
N TYR A 139 4.55 5.22 -16.07
CA TYR A 139 5.94 5.00 -15.72
C TYR A 139 6.87 5.19 -16.93
N ASP A 140 7.83 6.09 -16.77
CA ASP A 140 8.93 6.30 -17.72
C ASP A 140 10.25 5.86 -17.05
N PRO A 141 10.93 4.79 -17.56
CA PRO A 141 12.17 4.30 -16.98
C PRO A 141 13.31 5.31 -16.99
N LYS A 142 13.32 6.27 -17.94
CA LYS A 142 14.37 7.29 -18.06
C LYS A 142 14.14 8.49 -17.16
N ALA A 143 12.89 8.86 -16.93
CA ALA A 143 12.53 10.06 -16.18
C ALA A 143 12.26 9.78 -14.69
N HIS A 144 11.78 8.59 -14.35
CA HIS A 144 11.28 8.31 -12.99
C HIS A 144 12.25 7.43 -12.21
N GLN A 145 12.92 8.02 -11.22
CA GLN A 145 13.81 7.31 -10.29
C GLN A 145 13.18 7.18 -8.89
N ILE A 146 12.46 8.20 -8.44
CA ILE A 146 11.81 8.24 -7.13
C ILE A 146 10.30 8.10 -7.34
N ILE A 147 9.78 6.94 -6.99
CA ILE A 147 8.41 6.51 -7.27
C ILE A 147 7.66 6.38 -5.96
N SER A 148 6.45 6.95 -5.85
CA SER A 148 5.55 6.67 -4.74
C SER A 148 4.52 5.61 -5.14
N ASN A 149 4.31 4.60 -4.31
CA ASN A 149 3.19 3.65 -4.46
C ASN A 149 1.93 4.15 -3.72
N ALA A 150 1.82 5.47 -3.48
CA ALA A 150 0.72 6.08 -2.73
C ALA A 150 0.47 5.43 -1.35
N SER A 151 -0.76 5.52 -0.82
CA SER A 151 -1.16 4.85 0.43
C SER A 151 -1.97 3.58 0.16
N CYS A 152 -2.12 2.74 1.19
CA CYS A 152 -3.03 1.59 1.14
C CYS A 152 -4.47 2.02 0.82
N THR A 153 -4.93 3.13 1.41
CA THR A 153 -6.26 3.69 1.15
C THR A 153 -6.40 4.18 -0.29
N THR A 154 -5.38 4.85 -0.84
CA THR A 154 -5.38 5.27 -2.26
C THR A 154 -5.39 4.08 -3.20
N ASN A 155 -4.65 3.01 -2.87
CA ASN A 155 -4.66 1.77 -3.65
C ASN A 155 -6.02 1.07 -3.65
N CYS A 156 -6.80 1.19 -2.56
CA CYS A 156 -8.19 0.71 -2.53
C CYS A 156 -9.12 1.64 -3.30
N LEU A 157 -9.06 2.94 -3.02
CA LEU A 157 -9.99 3.94 -3.54
C LEU A 157 -9.88 4.12 -5.06
N ALA A 158 -8.66 4.21 -5.59
CA ALA A 158 -8.43 4.60 -6.98
C ALA A 158 -9.00 3.59 -8.02
N PRO A 159 -8.83 2.26 -7.90
CA PRO A 159 -9.44 1.33 -8.83
C PRO A 159 -10.96 1.33 -8.76
N VAL A 160 -11.57 1.48 -7.57
CA VAL A 160 -13.02 1.59 -7.40
C VAL A 160 -13.56 2.83 -8.09
N VAL A 161 -12.95 3.97 -7.82
CA VAL A 161 -13.34 5.27 -8.40
C VAL A 161 -13.14 5.28 -9.92
N LYS A 162 -12.06 4.65 -10.43
CA LYS A 162 -11.81 4.50 -11.87
C LYS A 162 -12.97 3.79 -12.56
N VAL A 163 -13.39 2.63 -12.05
CA VAL A 163 -14.52 1.88 -12.62
C VAL A 163 -15.79 2.70 -12.66
N VAL A 164 -16.12 3.38 -11.55
CA VAL A 164 -17.33 4.22 -11.49
C VAL A 164 -17.23 5.39 -12.44
N HIS A 165 -16.09 6.09 -12.50
CA HIS A 165 -15.91 7.26 -13.35
C HIS A 165 -15.96 6.93 -14.84
N GLU A 166 -15.28 5.87 -15.26
CA GLU A 166 -15.26 5.42 -16.66
C GLU A 166 -16.65 4.96 -17.14
N SER A 167 -17.44 4.35 -16.25
CA SER A 167 -18.77 3.82 -16.60
C SER A 167 -19.87 4.88 -16.53
N PHE A 168 -19.88 5.70 -15.48
CA PHE A 168 -21.05 6.56 -15.15
C PHE A 168 -20.69 8.03 -15.01
N GLY A 169 -19.39 8.41 -14.98
CA GLY A 169 -18.94 9.75 -14.66
C GLY A 169 -19.15 10.09 -13.17
N ILE A 170 -18.18 10.78 -12.57
CA ILE A 170 -18.28 11.26 -11.18
C ILE A 170 -18.29 12.78 -11.20
N ARG A 171 -19.38 13.37 -10.70
CA ARG A 171 -19.53 14.81 -10.54
C ARG A 171 -18.85 15.30 -9.28
N LYS A 172 -19.10 14.64 -8.14
CA LYS A 172 -18.46 14.87 -6.86
C LYS A 172 -18.71 13.71 -5.89
N GLY A 173 -17.94 13.64 -4.82
CA GLY A 173 -18.13 12.61 -3.81
C GLY A 173 -17.38 12.86 -2.52
N TRP A 174 -17.70 12.03 -1.53
CA TRP A 174 -17.06 12.02 -0.23
C TRP A 174 -16.62 10.61 0.14
N MET A 175 -15.42 10.49 0.68
CA MET A 175 -14.86 9.23 1.14
C MET A 175 -14.61 9.28 2.64
N THR A 176 -15.08 8.23 3.35
CA THR A 176 -14.63 7.94 4.70
C THR A 176 -13.91 6.61 4.69
N THR A 177 -12.65 6.57 5.12
CA THR A 177 -12.03 5.28 5.39
C THR A 177 -12.19 4.94 6.88
N VAL A 178 -12.91 3.85 7.17
CA VAL A 178 -12.91 3.24 8.49
C VAL A 178 -11.68 2.34 8.55
N HIS A 179 -10.66 2.82 9.24
CA HIS A 179 -9.29 2.31 9.10
C HIS A 179 -8.79 1.69 10.41
N SER A 180 -8.16 0.53 10.31
CA SER A 180 -7.43 -0.08 11.42
C SER A 180 -6.39 0.88 12.00
N TYR A 181 -6.07 0.72 13.28
CA TYR A 181 -4.96 1.47 13.88
C TYR A 181 -3.63 1.04 13.26
N THR A 182 -2.66 1.94 13.26
CA THR A 182 -1.31 1.70 12.76
C THR A 182 -0.29 2.16 13.79
N ASN A 183 1.01 1.82 13.59
CA ASN A 183 2.09 2.22 14.49
C ASN A 183 2.34 3.75 14.54
N ASP A 184 1.62 4.53 13.75
CA ASP A 184 1.53 5.99 13.91
C ASP A 184 0.74 6.39 15.18
N GLN A 185 -0.11 5.48 15.70
CA GLN A 185 -0.87 5.66 16.92
C GLN A 185 -0.18 4.94 18.09
N HIS A 186 -0.51 5.38 19.32
CA HIS A 186 0.06 4.83 20.54
C HIS A 186 -0.93 3.89 21.24
N LEU A 187 -0.41 2.92 22.01
CA LEU A 187 -1.24 2.03 22.82
C LEU A 187 -1.99 2.81 23.90
N LEU A 188 -1.31 3.72 24.59
CA LEU A 188 -1.87 4.62 25.60
C LEU A 188 -1.64 6.07 25.18
N ASP A 189 -2.26 7.01 25.90
CA ASP A 189 -2.14 8.44 25.64
C ASP A 189 -0.68 8.88 25.67
N LEU A 190 -0.20 9.44 24.56
CA LEU A 190 1.17 9.88 24.38
C LEU A 190 1.22 11.08 23.41
N PRO A 191 2.20 12.02 23.54
CA PRO A 191 2.28 13.17 22.65
C PRO A 191 2.32 12.80 21.16
N HIS A 192 1.46 13.45 20.38
CA HIS A 192 1.38 13.34 18.93
C HIS A 192 0.97 14.70 18.35
N LYS A 193 1.40 15.04 17.11
CA LYS A 193 1.04 16.34 16.46
C LYS A 193 -0.48 16.44 16.22
N ASP A 194 -1.15 15.35 15.91
CA ASP A 194 -2.60 15.25 15.90
C ASP A 194 -3.06 14.81 17.28
N LEU A 195 -3.72 15.70 18.02
CA LEU A 195 -4.16 15.42 19.41
C LEU A 195 -5.18 14.30 19.50
N ARG A 196 -5.90 13.99 18.43
CA ARG A 196 -6.81 12.83 18.40
C ARG A 196 -6.03 11.52 18.28
N ARG A 197 -4.94 11.48 17.49
CA ARG A 197 -4.03 10.32 17.42
C ARG A 197 -3.15 10.17 18.67
N ALA A 198 -3.09 11.19 19.52
CA ALA A 198 -2.42 11.13 20.82
C ALA A 198 -3.14 10.21 21.83
N ARG A 199 -4.37 9.80 21.55
CA ARG A 199 -5.19 8.98 22.43
C ARG A 199 -4.99 7.49 22.14
N ALA A 200 -5.34 6.67 23.15
CA ALA A 200 -5.17 5.21 23.12
C ALA A 200 -5.88 4.57 21.92
N ALA A 201 -5.10 3.93 21.05
CA ALA A 201 -5.56 3.41 19.76
C ALA A 201 -6.62 2.31 19.87
N ALA A 202 -6.46 1.40 20.85
CA ALA A 202 -7.32 0.23 21.01
C ALA A 202 -8.60 0.49 21.80
N LEU A 203 -8.83 1.73 22.28
CA LEU A 203 -9.98 2.10 23.12
C LEU A 203 -10.93 3.09 22.45
N SER A 204 -10.55 3.70 21.33
CA SER A 204 -11.28 4.85 20.80
C SER A 204 -11.45 4.76 19.28
N MET A 205 -12.59 5.24 18.78
CA MET A 205 -12.76 5.64 17.40
C MET A 205 -12.19 7.06 17.24
N ILE A 206 -11.26 7.24 16.32
CA ILE A 206 -10.46 8.47 16.19
C ILE A 206 -10.64 9.07 14.79
N PRO A 207 -11.44 10.15 14.65
CA PRO A 207 -11.51 10.88 13.39
C PRO A 207 -10.21 11.65 13.17
N THR A 208 -9.65 11.55 11.96
CA THR A 208 -8.39 12.20 11.60
C THR A 208 -8.33 12.45 10.10
N THR A 209 -7.38 13.25 9.67
CA THR A 209 -7.16 13.53 8.26
C THR A 209 -6.59 12.33 7.51
N THR A 210 -6.86 12.27 6.20
CA THR A 210 -6.20 11.35 5.26
C THR A 210 -5.84 12.10 3.99
N GLY A 211 -4.67 11.83 3.45
CA GLY A 211 -4.27 12.33 2.13
C GLY A 211 -4.78 11.49 0.96
N ALA A 212 -5.58 10.45 1.21
CA ALA A 212 -5.95 9.50 0.15
C ALA A 212 -6.84 10.13 -0.93
N ALA A 213 -7.80 11.00 -0.55
CA ALA A 213 -8.65 11.68 -1.51
C ALA A 213 -7.88 12.73 -2.34
N SER A 214 -6.95 13.46 -1.73
CA SER A 214 -6.10 14.41 -2.47
C SER A 214 -5.10 13.69 -3.39
N ALA A 215 -4.53 12.58 -2.94
CA ALA A 215 -3.63 11.74 -3.75
C ALA A 215 -4.34 11.11 -4.96
N LEU A 216 -5.66 10.94 -4.89
CA LEU A 216 -6.45 10.48 -6.04
C LEU A 216 -6.28 11.42 -7.25
N GLY A 217 -6.24 12.73 -7.04
CA GLY A 217 -6.02 13.71 -8.11
C GLY A 217 -4.62 13.66 -8.75
N GLU A 218 -3.65 12.96 -8.14
CA GLU A 218 -2.34 12.71 -8.75
C GLU A 218 -2.40 11.53 -9.73
N VAL A 219 -3.21 10.51 -9.41
CA VAL A 219 -3.31 9.27 -10.19
C VAL A 219 -4.46 9.29 -11.21
N LEU A 220 -5.54 10.03 -10.92
CA LEU A 220 -6.69 10.32 -11.78
C LEU A 220 -6.91 11.84 -11.86
N PRO A 221 -6.14 12.56 -12.68
CA PRO A 221 -6.15 14.02 -12.71
C PRO A 221 -7.51 14.65 -13.04
N GLU A 222 -8.33 13.94 -13.81
CA GLU A 222 -9.70 14.35 -14.18
C GLU A 222 -10.65 14.45 -12.98
N LEU A 223 -10.31 13.80 -11.86
CA LEU A 223 -11.09 13.84 -10.62
C LEU A 223 -10.53 14.81 -9.57
N LYS A 224 -9.50 15.57 -9.92
CA LYS A 224 -8.90 16.53 -9.01
C LYS A 224 -9.96 17.55 -8.52
N GLY A 225 -10.10 17.62 -7.18
CA GLY A 225 -11.06 18.52 -6.52
C GLY A 225 -12.53 18.05 -6.55
N ARG A 226 -12.82 16.88 -7.14
CA ARG A 226 -14.19 16.32 -7.14
C ARG A 226 -14.46 15.40 -5.95
N LEU A 227 -13.42 14.87 -5.32
CA LEU A 227 -13.52 14.01 -4.13
C LEU A 227 -12.71 14.58 -2.99
N ASP A 228 -13.27 14.46 -1.78
CA ASP A 228 -12.61 14.77 -0.52
C ASP A 228 -12.97 13.69 0.52
N GLY A 229 -12.36 13.73 1.70
CA GLY A 229 -12.65 12.72 2.71
C GLY A 229 -11.77 12.80 3.95
N PHE A 230 -12.07 11.92 4.90
CA PHE A 230 -11.32 11.76 6.14
C PHE A 230 -11.18 10.28 6.53
N ALA A 231 -10.39 10.02 7.57
CA ALA A 231 -10.25 8.70 8.15
C ALA A 231 -10.94 8.63 9.53
N MET A 232 -11.60 7.51 9.80
CA MET A 232 -12.05 7.11 11.11
C MET A 232 -11.19 5.92 11.56
N ARG A 233 -10.22 6.14 12.45
CA ARG A 233 -9.45 5.03 13.03
C ARG A 233 -10.30 4.28 14.03
N VAL A 234 -10.26 2.95 13.98
CA VAL A 234 -11.07 2.07 14.84
C VAL A 234 -10.21 1.05 15.57
N PRO A 235 -10.68 0.48 16.70
CA PRO A 235 -9.93 -0.48 17.50
C PRO A 235 -9.81 -1.88 16.86
N THR A 236 -9.40 -1.95 15.61
CA THR A 236 -9.09 -3.20 14.89
C THR A 236 -7.64 -3.19 14.42
N PRO A 237 -6.92 -4.33 14.48
CA PRO A 237 -5.48 -4.34 14.19
C PRO A 237 -5.14 -4.36 12.72
N ASN A 238 -6.04 -4.81 11.86
CA ASN A 238 -5.85 -4.93 10.42
C ASN A 238 -7.21 -5.02 9.70
N VAL A 239 -7.19 -4.81 8.40
CA VAL A 239 -8.31 -4.68 7.47
C VAL A 239 -9.10 -3.39 7.71
N SER A 240 -9.24 -2.64 6.64
CA SER A 240 -9.92 -1.35 6.61
C SER A 240 -10.99 -1.36 5.53
N VAL A 241 -11.90 -0.39 5.55
CA VAL A 241 -12.94 -0.25 4.52
C VAL A 241 -13.04 1.20 4.07
N VAL A 242 -13.14 1.41 2.77
CA VAL A 242 -13.54 2.68 2.17
C VAL A 242 -15.05 2.69 2.05
N ASP A 243 -15.65 3.69 2.65
CA ASP A 243 -17.05 4.06 2.49
C ASP A 243 -17.13 5.27 1.56
N LEU A 244 -17.69 5.08 0.37
CA LEU A 244 -17.68 6.04 -0.72
C LEU A 244 -19.11 6.47 -1.07
N ALA A 245 -19.39 7.76 -0.99
CA ALA A 245 -20.65 8.37 -1.42
C ALA A 245 -20.39 9.27 -2.62
N LEU A 246 -21.05 9.02 -3.75
CA LEU A 246 -20.81 9.69 -5.03
C LEU A 246 -22.09 10.24 -5.63
N ILE A 247 -21.96 11.39 -6.30
CA ILE A 247 -22.97 11.89 -7.22
C ILE A 247 -22.42 11.72 -8.63
N LEU A 248 -23.18 11.02 -9.47
CA LEU A 248 -22.80 10.65 -10.82
C LEU A 248 -23.32 11.62 -11.88
N ASP A 249 -22.74 11.56 -13.07
CA ASP A 249 -23.20 12.29 -14.26
C ASP A 249 -24.34 11.55 -14.98
N LYS A 250 -24.28 10.20 -14.96
CA LYS A 250 -25.29 9.32 -15.58
C LYS A 250 -26.07 8.57 -14.51
N LYS A 251 -27.36 8.40 -14.76
CA LYS A 251 -28.20 7.56 -13.91
C LYS A 251 -27.83 6.08 -14.07
N THR A 252 -27.93 5.34 -12.99
CA THR A 252 -27.63 3.91 -12.92
C THR A 252 -28.48 3.22 -11.86
N THR A 253 -28.37 1.91 -11.79
CA THR A 253 -28.92 1.03 -10.76
C THR A 253 -27.80 0.34 -9.98
N ALA A 254 -28.13 -0.28 -8.84
CA ALA A 254 -27.19 -1.07 -8.08
C ALA A 254 -26.68 -2.29 -8.90
N ASP A 255 -27.54 -2.91 -9.69
CA ASP A 255 -27.18 -4.05 -10.53
C ASP A 255 -26.23 -3.65 -11.66
N GLU A 256 -26.45 -2.52 -12.34
CA GLU A 256 -25.53 -2.03 -13.37
C GLU A 256 -24.17 -1.64 -12.77
N MET A 257 -24.15 -1.02 -11.60
CA MET A 257 -22.92 -0.68 -10.87
C MET A 257 -22.15 -1.94 -10.50
N ASN A 258 -22.82 -2.94 -9.93
CA ASN A 258 -22.24 -4.22 -9.57
C ASN A 258 -21.76 -5.01 -10.80
N ALA A 259 -22.47 -4.95 -11.91
CA ALA A 259 -22.05 -5.53 -13.18
C ALA A 259 -20.74 -4.89 -13.68
N ALA A 260 -20.61 -3.56 -13.57
CA ALA A 260 -19.36 -2.85 -13.93
C ALA A 260 -18.18 -3.27 -13.04
N PHE A 261 -18.37 -3.37 -11.72
CA PHE A 261 -17.33 -3.86 -10.81
C PHE A 261 -16.93 -5.30 -11.11
N LYS A 262 -17.92 -6.19 -11.33
CA LYS A 262 -17.65 -7.57 -11.67
C LYS A 262 -16.87 -7.70 -12.98
N ALA A 263 -17.27 -6.98 -14.01
CA ALA A 263 -16.57 -6.98 -15.30
C ALA A 263 -15.12 -6.48 -15.16
N ALA A 264 -14.88 -5.44 -14.35
CA ALA A 264 -13.54 -4.94 -14.09
C ALA A 264 -12.69 -5.95 -13.31
N ALA A 265 -13.26 -6.61 -12.29
CA ALA A 265 -12.58 -7.62 -11.48
C ALA A 265 -12.20 -8.87 -12.30
N ASP A 266 -13.06 -9.32 -13.19
CA ASP A 266 -12.80 -10.45 -14.07
C ASP A 266 -11.85 -10.08 -15.24
N GLY A 267 -11.73 -8.79 -15.56
CA GLY A 267 -11.01 -8.25 -16.72
C GLY A 267 -9.79 -7.40 -16.38
N ALA A 268 -9.88 -6.09 -16.65
CA ALA A 268 -8.75 -5.16 -16.61
C ALA A 268 -8.13 -4.99 -15.21
N LEU A 269 -8.89 -5.20 -14.14
CA LEU A 269 -8.43 -5.10 -12.76
C LEU A 269 -8.28 -6.46 -12.07
N LYS A 270 -8.17 -7.53 -12.84
CA LYS A 270 -7.97 -8.88 -12.30
C LYS A 270 -6.73 -8.93 -11.39
N GLY A 271 -6.91 -9.45 -10.16
CA GLY A 271 -5.88 -9.51 -9.13
C GLY A 271 -5.63 -8.18 -8.40
N ILE A 272 -6.32 -7.10 -8.78
CA ILE A 272 -6.27 -5.78 -8.13
C ILE A 272 -7.59 -5.47 -7.43
N LEU A 273 -8.71 -5.68 -8.13
CA LEU A 273 -10.06 -5.54 -7.60
C LEU A 273 -10.72 -6.91 -7.51
N GLU A 274 -11.37 -7.15 -6.39
CA GLU A 274 -12.22 -8.32 -6.15
C GLU A 274 -13.67 -7.89 -5.99
N TYR A 275 -14.59 -8.71 -6.48
CA TYR A 275 -16.03 -8.52 -6.33
C TYR A 275 -16.58 -9.59 -5.38
N CYS A 276 -17.01 -9.17 -4.17
CA CYS A 276 -17.48 -10.04 -3.10
C CYS A 276 -18.99 -9.96 -2.95
N THR A 277 -19.64 -11.13 -2.91
CA THR A 277 -21.08 -11.27 -2.67
C THR A 277 -21.40 -11.91 -1.32
N ASP A 278 -20.39 -12.46 -0.64
CA ASP A 278 -20.56 -13.14 0.64
C ASP A 278 -20.72 -12.14 1.79
N PRO A 279 -21.50 -12.49 2.82
CA PRO A 279 -21.72 -11.63 3.99
C PRO A 279 -20.56 -11.71 4.97
N LEU A 280 -19.41 -11.12 4.58
CA LEU A 280 -18.16 -11.17 5.31
C LEU A 280 -17.94 -9.92 6.19
N VAL A 281 -17.00 -10.04 7.13
CA VAL A 281 -16.55 -8.95 8.00
C VAL A 281 -15.04 -8.77 7.89
N SER A 282 -14.50 -7.71 8.49
CA SER A 282 -13.11 -7.31 8.31
C SER A 282 -12.09 -8.44 8.48
N ILE A 283 -12.25 -9.32 9.48
CA ILE A 283 -11.28 -10.38 9.75
C ILE A 283 -11.17 -11.41 8.62
N ASP A 284 -12.23 -11.60 7.85
CA ASP A 284 -12.29 -12.58 6.76
C ASP A 284 -11.43 -12.15 5.56
N PHE A 285 -11.18 -10.84 5.43
CA PHE A 285 -10.32 -10.28 4.39
C PHE A 285 -8.84 -10.21 4.77
N ARG A 286 -8.46 -10.68 5.96
CA ARG A 286 -7.06 -10.71 6.39
C ARG A 286 -6.24 -11.62 5.48
N GLY A 287 -5.14 -11.08 4.94
CA GLY A 287 -4.27 -11.79 4.00
C GLY A 287 -4.79 -11.79 2.56
N ASN A 288 -5.89 -11.10 2.27
CA ASN A 288 -6.37 -10.95 0.89
C ASN A 288 -5.42 -10.00 0.12
N PRO A 289 -4.87 -10.44 -1.04
CA PRO A 289 -3.88 -9.66 -1.79
C PRO A 289 -4.48 -8.55 -2.66
N HIS A 290 -5.80 -8.48 -2.83
CA HIS A 290 -6.42 -7.46 -3.66
C HIS A 290 -6.31 -6.07 -3.03
N SER A 291 -6.14 -5.05 -3.85
CA SER A 291 -6.11 -3.65 -3.40
C SER A 291 -7.47 -3.16 -2.92
N ALA A 292 -8.53 -3.65 -3.55
CA ALA A 292 -9.92 -3.31 -3.23
C ALA A 292 -10.81 -4.54 -3.39
N ILE A 293 -11.69 -4.77 -2.44
CA ILE A 293 -12.68 -5.83 -2.46
C ILE A 293 -14.05 -5.18 -2.32
N VAL A 294 -14.77 -5.05 -3.44
CA VAL A 294 -16.10 -4.41 -3.46
C VAL A 294 -17.11 -5.31 -2.77
N ASP A 295 -17.78 -4.79 -1.76
CA ASP A 295 -18.87 -5.43 -1.02
C ASP A 295 -20.18 -5.18 -1.78
N ALA A 296 -20.50 -6.09 -2.71
CA ALA A 296 -21.60 -5.92 -3.64
C ALA A 296 -22.99 -5.76 -2.99
N PRO A 297 -23.35 -6.48 -1.92
CA PRO A 297 -24.59 -6.28 -1.18
C PRO A 297 -24.78 -4.87 -0.62
N PHE A 298 -23.70 -4.14 -0.37
CA PHE A 298 -23.72 -2.77 0.15
C PHE A 298 -23.65 -1.69 -0.94
N THR A 299 -23.63 -2.04 -2.22
CA THR A 299 -23.83 -1.08 -3.29
C THR A 299 -25.29 -0.58 -3.26
N LYS A 300 -25.48 0.73 -3.09
CA LYS A 300 -26.82 1.35 -3.05
C LYS A 300 -26.88 2.52 -4.02
N VAL A 301 -28.04 2.70 -4.62
CA VAL A 301 -28.32 3.82 -5.52
C VAL A 301 -29.63 4.49 -5.10
N MET A 302 -29.63 5.81 -4.96
CA MET A 302 -30.79 6.63 -4.69
C MET A 302 -30.97 7.61 -5.84
N ASP A 303 -32.22 7.80 -6.29
CA ASP A 303 -32.62 8.70 -7.38
C ASP A 303 -31.85 8.50 -8.71
N GLY A 304 -31.14 7.36 -8.81
CA GLY A 304 -30.36 6.94 -9.96
C GLY A 304 -28.96 7.55 -10.04
N ASP A 305 -28.64 8.61 -9.31
CA ASP A 305 -27.34 9.29 -9.42
C ASP A 305 -26.58 9.45 -8.09
N PHE A 306 -27.22 9.22 -6.96
CA PHE A 306 -26.53 9.19 -5.66
C PHE A 306 -26.20 7.75 -5.28
N VAL A 307 -24.90 7.44 -5.23
CA VAL A 307 -24.41 6.08 -5.09
C VAL A 307 -23.57 5.93 -3.83
N LYS A 308 -23.74 4.78 -3.16
CA LYS A 308 -22.95 4.33 -2.03
C LYS A 308 -22.22 3.05 -2.40
N VAL A 309 -20.91 3.00 -2.18
CA VAL A 309 -20.05 1.82 -2.41
C VAL A 309 -19.19 1.57 -1.19
N LEU A 310 -19.11 0.31 -0.75
CA LEU A 310 -18.13 -0.15 0.23
C LEU A 310 -17.05 -0.99 -0.45
N ALA A 311 -15.78 -0.73 -0.10
CA ALA A 311 -14.66 -1.53 -0.56
C ALA A 311 -13.70 -1.84 0.59
N TRP A 312 -13.53 -3.12 0.88
CA TRP A 312 -12.59 -3.63 1.89
C TRP A 312 -11.17 -3.71 1.34
N TYR A 313 -10.19 -3.68 2.21
CA TYR A 313 -8.79 -3.92 1.87
C TYR A 313 -7.98 -4.34 3.09
N ASP A 314 -7.11 -5.35 2.90
CA ASP A 314 -6.07 -5.58 3.89
C ASP A 314 -5.01 -4.49 3.71
N ASN A 315 -5.00 -3.51 4.63
CA ASN A 315 -4.15 -2.32 4.54
C ASN A 315 -2.65 -2.63 4.65
N GLU A 316 -2.28 -3.82 5.08
CA GLU A 316 -0.90 -4.29 5.12
C GLU A 316 -0.59 -5.26 3.97
N TRP A 317 -1.35 -6.35 3.84
CA TRP A 317 -1.06 -7.41 2.87
C TRP A 317 -1.39 -7.03 1.43
N GLY A 318 -2.58 -6.47 1.18
CA GLY A 318 -2.97 -6.00 -0.16
C GLY A 318 -2.01 -4.93 -0.67
N TYR A 319 -1.63 -3.98 0.21
CA TYR A 319 -0.66 -2.94 -0.14
C TYR A 319 0.75 -3.51 -0.42
N SER A 320 1.22 -4.44 0.40
CA SER A 320 2.53 -5.08 0.21
C SER A 320 2.58 -5.91 -1.06
N SER A 321 1.49 -6.59 -1.42
CA SER A 321 1.34 -7.30 -2.69
C SER A 321 1.43 -6.34 -3.88
N ARG A 322 0.81 -5.16 -3.81
CA ARG A 322 0.95 -4.11 -4.85
C ARG A 322 2.37 -3.57 -4.96
N CYS A 323 3.11 -3.47 -3.86
CA CYS A 323 4.54 -3.11 -3.92
C CYS A 323 5.34 -4.14 -4.74
N VAL A 324 5.09 -5.43 -4.54
CA VAL A 324 5.72 -6.52 -5.31
C VAL A 324 5.35 -6.43 -6.80
N ASP A 325 4.07 -6.22 -7.11
CA ASP A 325 3.64 -6.07 -8.50
C ASP A 325 4.26 -4.86 -9.18
N LEU A 326 4.37 -3.73 -8.46
CA LEU A 326 5.00 -2.51 -8.98
C LEU A 326 6.48 -2.74 -9.32
N VAL A 327 7.24 -3.44 -8.47
CA VAL A 327 8.64 -3.81 -8.77
C VAL A 327 8.72 -4.64 -10.05
N LYS A 328 7.88 -5.65 -10.17
CA LYS A 328 7.86 -6.53 -11.37
C LYS A 328 7.44 -5.75 -12.62
N PHE A 329 6.51 -4.80 -12.48
CA PHE A 329 6.10 -3.92 -13.56
C PHE A 329 7.25 -3.01 -14.01
N ILE A 330 7.92 -2.32 -13.09
CA ILE A 330 9.06 -1.45 -13.34
C ILE A 330 10.18 -2.22 -14.05
N ALA A 331 10.51 -3.41 -13.56
CA ALA A 331 11.57 -4.23 -14.15
C ALA A 331 11.26 -4.65 -15.60
N ARG A 332 10.00 -4.97 -15.89
CA ARG A 332 9.57 -5.30 -17.29
C ARG A 332 9.61 -4.10 -18.23
N LYS A 333 9.39 -2.90 -17.70
CA LYS A 333 9.42 -1.65 -18.47
C LYS A 333 10.83 -1.09 -18.63
N GLY A 334 11.76 -1.45 -17.77
CA GLY A 334 13.15 -1.01 -17.72
C GLY A 334 13.48 -0.31 -16.39
N LEU A 335 14.74 -0.47 -15.95
CA LEU A 335 15.33 0.10 -14.74
C LEU A 335 16.14 1.36 -15.05
#